data_ee509157a86c7320c26866dfec330d74
#
_entry.id   ee509157a86c7320c26866dfec330d74
#
_cell.length_a   1.000
_cell.length_b   1.000
_cell.length_c   1.000
_cell.angle_alpha   90.00
_cell.angle_beta   90.00
_cell.angle_gamma   90.00
#
_symmetry.space_group_name_H-M   'P 1'
#
loop_
_entity.id
_entity.type
_entity.pdbx_description
1 polymer ?
#
loop_
_entity_poly.entity_id
_entity_poly.type
_entity_poly.pdbx_seq_one_letter_code
_entity_poly.pdbx_strand_id
1 'polypeptide(L)'
;WAHEKNIKVIYYISPQVWAWKKSRVKTIRRTVDEMFTILPFEKEFYSKHGMNVRYEGHPLIDAVEDFKKNSSPSTFTDSEKPVLALLPGSRKQELKKMFPLMLEASDAFSSTHRIVIGAVSLLPKELYNTGGRNIEIITDQTYALLSKAQCAFVTSGTATLETALFRIPLVVCYKANAVSYMIAKRLVGKNIQFISLVNLIAGKEVCRELIQHDLTKDNMVNEMKKLIPPQPSRDAMLSEYDLLYSKLGGAGA
;
A
#
# COMPACT_ATOMS: atom_id res chain seq x y z
N TRP A 1 -6.94 26.93 -21.14
CA TRP A 1 -6.09 26.88 -22.35
C TRP A 1 -6.55 25.76 -23.30
N ALA A 2 -6.57 24.48 -22.89
CA ALA A 2 -6.95 23.36 -23.77
C ALA A 2 -8.36 23.52 -24.37
N HIS A 3 -9.34 23.85 -23.54
CA HIS A 3 -10.71 24.13 -23.97
C HIS A 3 -10.81 25.31 -24.98
N GLU A 4 -10.04 26.39 -24.75
CA GLU A 4 -9.98 27.53 -25.66
C GLU A 4 -9.44 27.17 -27.05
N LYS A 5 -8.72 26.05 -27.13
CA LYS A 5 -8.14 25.48 -28.35
C LYS A 5 -8.93 24.28 -28.89
N ASN A 6 -10.10 23.99 -28.33
CA ASN A 6 -10.92 22.80 -28.65
C ASN A 6 -10.13 21.48 -28.56
N ILE A 7 -9.21 21.39 -27.63
CA ILE A 7 -8.42 20.17 -27.35
C ILE A 7 -9.14 19.37 -26.27
N LYS A 8 -9.47 18.13 -26.59
CA LYS A 8 -10.07 17.18 -25.63
C LYS A 8 -9.10 16.85 -24.50
N VAL A 9 -9.57 16.99 -23.26
CA VAL A 9 -8.79 16.73 -22.04
C VAL A 9 -9.23 15.42 -21.42
N ILE A 10 -8.33 14.44 -21.43
CA ILE A 10 -8.53 13.15 -20.78
C ILE A 10 -7.65 13.12 -19.52
N TYR A 11 -8.24 12.78 -18.38
CA TYR A 11 -7.53 12.68 -17.13
C TYR A 11 -7.52 11.22 -16.67
N TYR A 12 -6.35 10.59 -16.76
CA TYR A 12 -6.11 9.23 -16.27
C TYR A 12 -5.49 9.28 -14.88
N ILE A 13 -6.03 8.48 -13.97
CA ILE A 13 -5.72 8.45 -12.52
C ILE A 13 -6.16 9.74 -11.83
N SER A 14 -7.37 9.72 -11.29
CA SER A 14 -7.95 10.82 -10.53
C SER A 14 -7.05 11.24 -9.35
N PRO A 15 -6.88 12.56 -9.12
CA PRO A 15 -6.28 13.01 -7.88
C PRO A 15 -7.20 12.69 -6.70
N GLN A 16 -6.64 12.35 -5.56
CA GLN A 16 -7.39 11.94 -4.36
C GLN A 16 -8.15 13.12 -3.70
N VAL A 17 -8.96 13.83 -4.49
CA VAL A 17 -9.75 15.01 -4.02
C VAL A 17 -10.85 14.63 -3.05
N TRP A 18 -11.29 13.38 -3.06
CA TRP A 18 -12.22 12.81 -2.10
C TRP A 18 -11.68 12.83 -0.67
N ALA A 19 -10.35 12.76 -0.53
CA ALA A 19 -9.70 12.76 0.76
C ALA A 19 -9.67 14.14 1.42
N TRP A 20 -9.35 15.24 0.67
CA TRP A 20 -9.00 16.51 1.32
C TRP A 20 -9.27 17.80 0.55
N LYS A 21 -9.64 17.74 -0.73
CA LYS A 21 -9.89 18.95 -1.56
C LYS A 21 -11.11 18.81 -2.45
N LYS A 22 -12.27 18.49 -1.87
CA LYS A 22 -13.53 18.33 -2.61
C LYS A 22 -13.89 19.53 -3.50
N SER A 23 -13.48 20.74 -3.13
CA SER A 23 -13.70 21.96 -3.95
C SER A 23 -13.04 21.88 -5.33
N ARG A 24 -11.97 21.11 -5.50
CA ARG A 24 -11.31 20.91 -6.80
C ARG A 24 -12.18 20.18 -7.83
N VAL A 25 -13.18 19.41 -7.37
CA VAL A 25 -14.10 18.71 -8.29
C VAL A 25 -14.80 19.69 -9.24
N LYS A 26 -15.15 20.90 -8.76
CA LYS A 26 -15.75 21.95 -9.62
C LYS A 26 -14.81 22.35 -10.77
N THR A 27 -13.52 22.49 -10.48
CA THR A 27 -12.52 22.82 -11.51
C THR A 27 -12.34 21.64 -12.47
N ILE A 28 -12.17 20.44 -11.97
CA ILE A 28 -12.02 19.21 -12.77
C ILE A 28 -13.21 19.07 -13.72
N ARG A 29 -14.45 19.15 -13.21
CA ARG A 29 -15.67 19.07 -14.02
C ARG A 29 -15.73 20.09 -15.16
N ARG A 30 -15.13 21.27 -14.97
CA ARG A 30 -15.11 22.33 -15.97
C ARG A 30 -14.00 22.15 -17.01
N THR A 31 -12.94 21.44 -16.67
CA THR A 31 -11.70 21.41 -17.48
C THR A 31 -11.31 20.04 -18.00
N VAL A 32 -12.05 19.00 -17.64
CA VAL A 32 -11.78 17.61 -18.03
C VAL A 32 -13.00 17.04 -18.73
N ASP A 33 -12.82 16.55 -19.94
CA ASP A 33 -13.87 15.97 -20.77
C ASP A 33 -14.14 14.51 -20.41
N GLU A 34 -13.07 13.73 -20.19
CA GLU A 34 -13.16 12.34 -19.73
C GLU A 34 -12.22 12.10 -18.59
N MET A 35 -12.66 11.34 -17.58
CA MET A 35 -11.84 10.95 -16.44
C MET A 35 -11.93 9.45 -16.20
N PHE A 36 -10.75 8.84 -16.03
CA PHE A 36 -10.59 7.46 -15.61
C PHE A 36 -10.09 7.43 -14.17
N THR A 37 -10.82 6.74 -13.33
CA THR A 37 -10.49 6.54 -11.90
C THR A 37 -9.93 5.15 -11.71
N ILE A 38 -9.15 4.96 -10.64
CA ILE A 38 -8.53 3.67 -10.32
C ILE A 38 -9.06 3.04 -9.03
N LEU A 39 -9.88 3.78 -8.25
CA LEU A 39 -10.50 3.25 -7.05
C LEU A 39 -12.01 3.09 -7.27
N PRO A 40 -12.59 1.92 -6.94
CA PRO A 40 -14.00 1.63 -7.24
C PRO A 40 -14.99 2.67 -6.68
N PHE A 41 -14.71 3.17 -5.47
CA PHE A 41 -15.57 4.15 -4.80
C PHE A 41 -15.50 5.57 -5.39
N GLU A 42 -14.52 5.88 -6.23
CA GLU A 42 -14.37 7.19 -6.85
C GLU A 42 -15.51 7.46 -7.84
N LYS A 43 -16.02 6.43 -8.51
CA LYS A 43 -17.17 6.56 -9.41
C LYS A 43 -18.40 7.14 -8.70
N GLU A 44 -18.72 6.59 -7.53
CA GLU A 44 -19.82 7.09 -6.70
C GLU A 44 -19.52 8.49 -6.15
N PHE A 45 -18.28 8.74 -5.72
CA PHE A 45 -17.88 10.06 -5.26
C PHE A 45 -18.07 11.14 -6.31
N TYR A 46 -17.59 10.92 -7.53
CA TYR A 46 -17.73 11.90 -8.62
C TYR A 46 -19.17 12.05 -9.09
N SER A 47 -19.96 10.97 -9.14
CA SER A 47 -21.39 11.00 -9.45
C SER A 47 -22.17 11.90 -8.50
N LYS A 48 -21.91 11.83 -7.18
CA LYS A 48 -22.50 12.74 -6.17
C LYS A 48 -22.15 14.22 -6.39
N HIS A 49 -21.10 14.49 -7.18
CA HIS A 49 -20.70 15.86 -7.54
C HIS A 49 -21.08 16.25 -8.98
N GLY A 50 -21.98 15.47 -9.61
CA GLY A 50 -22.50 15.74 -10.96
C GLY A 50 -21.46 15.54 -12.06
N MET A 51 -20.54 14.60 -11.88
CA MET A 51 -19.53 14.23 -12.87
C MET A 51 -19.52 12.72 -13.09
N ASN A 52 -19.71 12.29 -14.34
CA ASN A 52 -19.55 10.90 -14.72
C ASN A 52 -18.08 10.61 -14.99
N VAL A 53 -17.59 9.52 -14.39
CA VAL A 53 -16.22 9.05 -14.57
C VAL A 53 -16.23 7.56 -14.92
N ARG A 54 -15.18 7.11 -15.59
CA ARG A 54 -15.00 5.72 -15.95
C ARG A 54 -14.10 5.03 -14.92
N TYR A 55 -14.45 3.80 -14.58
CA TYR A 55 -13.63 2.89 -13.80
C TYR A 55 -13.50 1.59 -14.61
N GLU A 56 -12.31 1.30 -15.09
CA GLU A 56 -12.04 0.14 -15.95
C GLU A 56 -11.21 -0.93 -15.21
N GLY A 57 -10.90 -0.69 -13.94
CA GLY A 57 -10.08 -1.56 -13.10
C GLY A 57 -8.95 -0.81 -12.42
N HIS A 58 -8.07 -1.56 -11.76
CA HIS A 58 -6.91 -0.98 -11.07
C HIS A 58 -5.60 -1.44 -11.73
N PRO A 59 -4.73 -0.55 -12.21
CA PRO A 59 -3.51 -0.90 -12.97
C PRO A 59 -2.54 -1.86 -12.24
N LEU A 60 -2.57 -1.87 -10.91
CA LEU A 60 -1.74 -2.81 -10.14
C LEU A 60 -2.14 -4.27 -10.35
N ILE A 61 -3.38 -4.57 -10.74
CA ILE A 61 -3.77 -5.94 -11.06
C ILE A 61 -2.99 -6.41 -12.29
N ASP A 62 -2.98 -5.60 -13.35
CA ASP A 62 -2.26 -5.93 -14.58
C ASP A 62 -0.77 -6.11 -14.31
N ALA A 63 -0.18 -5.18 -13.54
CA ALA A 63 1.24 -5.27 -13.17
C ALA A 63 1.58 -6.53 -12.38
N VAL A 64 0.72 -6.94 -11.44
CA VAL A 64 0.92 -8.16 -10.63
C VAL A 64 0.70 -9.42 -11.48
N GLU A 65 -0.33 -9.44 -12.33
CA GLU A 65 -0.62 -10.57 -13.22
C GLU A 65 0.50 -10.75 -14.26
N ASP A 66 0.98 -9.66 -14.84
CA ASP A 66 2.10 -9.68 -15.78
C ASP A 66 3.38 -10.21 -15.11
N PHE A 67 3.66 -9.78 -13.89
CA PHE A 67 4.76 -10.34 -13.12
C PHE A 67 4.59 -11.85 -12.91
N LYS A 68 3.41 -12.31 -12.47
CA LYS A 68 3.15 -13.73 -12.22
C LYS A 68 3.29 -14.58 -13.48
N LYS A 69 2.92 -14.06 -14.67
CA LYS A 69 3.03 -14.74 -15.96
C LYS A 69 4.45 -14.77 -16.52
N ASN A 70 5.19 -13.66 -16.36
CA ASN A 70 6.45 -13.43 -17.04
C ASN A 70 7.68 -13.49 -16.11
N SER A 71 7.50 -13.82 -14.81
CA SER A 71 8.60 -13.85 -13.86
C SER A 71 9.62 -14.92 -14.24
N SER A 72 10.79 -14.50 -14.68
CA SER A 72 11.98 -15.33 -14.71
C SER A 72 12.38 -15.74 -13.30
N PRO A 73 13.14 -16.83 -13.11
CA PRO A 73 13.66 -17.20 -11.80
C PRO A 73 14.32 -15.97 -11.15
N SER A 74 13.78 -15.51 -10.05
CA SER A 74 14.35 -14.34 -9.37
C SER A 74 15.70 -14.71 -8.79
N THR A 75 16.61 -13.74 -8.70
CA THR A 75 17.87 -13.89 -7.97
C THR A 75 17.65 -14.06 -6.47
N PHE A 76 16.42 -13.81 -6.01
CA PHE A 76 15.98 -14.03 -4.63
C PHE A 76 15.80 -15.54 -4.40
N THR A 77 16.77 -16.15 -3.73
CA THR A 77 16.82 -17.59 -3.48
C THR A 77 15.77 -18.07 -2.48
N ASP A 78 15.29 -19.29 -2.67
CA ASP A 78 14.46 -19.95 -1.67
C ASP A 78 15.25 -20.15 -0.36
N SER A 79 14.53 -20.15 0.75
CA SER A 79 15.08 -20.28 2.09
C SER A 79 14.30 -21.33 2.87
N GLU A 80 14.96 -22.07 3.72
CA GLU A 80 14.31 -22.99 4.67
C GLU A 80 13.37 -22.24 5.63
N LYS A 81 13.73 -21.00 6.01
CA LYS A 81 12.89 -20.16 6.86
C LYS A 81 11.89 -19.35 6.02
N PRO A 82 10.63 -19.23 6.47
CA PRO A 82 9.66 -18.33 5.85
C PRO A 82 10.15 -16.89 5.88
N VAL A 83 9.76 -16.10 4.90
CA VAL A 83 10.21 -14.72 4.75
C VAL A 83 9.23 -13.75 5.42
N LEU A 84 9.75 -12.89 6.29
CA LEU A 84 9.08 -11.67 6.75
C LEU A 84 9.62 -10.48 5.96
N ALA A 85 8.77 -9.90 5.13
CA ALA A 85 9.12 -8.75 4.29
C ALA A 85 8.98 -7.43 5.07
N LEU A 86 9.96 -6.54 4.92
CA LEU A 86 9.90 -5.17 5.40
C LEU A 86 9.82 -4.21 4.21
N LEU A 87 8.72 -3.49 4.07
CA LEU A 87 8.50 -2.49 3.02
C LEU A 87 8.40 -1.09 3.65
N PRO A 88 9.54 -0.44 3.96
CA PRO A 88 9.57 0.77 4.77
C PRO A 88 9.19 2.05 4.01
N GLY A 89 8.83 1.94 2.73
CA GLY A 89 8.39 3.04 1.89
C GLY A 89 9.46 3.52 0.92
N SER A 90 9.01 4.32 -0.05
CA SER A 90 9.84 4.85 -1.15
C SER A 90 10.27 6.30 -0.97
N ARG A 91 9.85 6.95 0.12
CA ARG A 91 10.22 8.34 0.42
C ARG A 91 11.16 8.43 1.60
N LYS A 92 12.20 9.27 1.48
CA LYS A 92 13.23 9.46 2.52
C LYS A 92 12.65 9.74 3.93
N GLN A 93 11.57 10.52 4.00
CA GLN A 93 10.93 10.85 5.28
C GLN A 93 10.16 9.66 5.88
N GLU A 94 9.52 8.86 5.05
CA GLU A 94 8.85 7.62 5.46
C GLU A 94 9.89 6.63 5.99
N LEU A 95 10.90 6.34 5.18
CA LEU A 95 11.97 5.42 5.53
C LEU A 95 12.60 5.77 6.89
N LYS A 96 12.99 7.03 7.10
CA LYS A 96 13.61 7.47 8.37
C LYS A 96 12.74 7.22 9.61
N LYS A 97 11.41 7.18 9.45
CA LYS A 97 10.47 7.03 10.57
C LYS A 97 9.99 5.59 10.78
N MET A 98 9.77 4.85 9.67
CA MET A 98 9.22 3.49 9.72
C MET A 98 10.32 2.46 9.91
N PHE A 99 11.44 2.61 9.17
CA PHE A 99 12.45 1.58 9.08
C PHE A 99 13.07 1.18 10.43
N PRO A 100 13.47 2.12 11.31
CA PRO A 100 14.00 1.74 12.62
C PRO A 100 13.02 0.90 13.44
N LEU A 101 11.73 1.26 13.44
CA LEU A 101 10.70 0.52 14.18
C LEU A 101 10.44 -0.85 13.57
N MET A 102 10.45 -0.96 12.22
CA MET A 102 10.32 -2.25 11.54
C MET A 102 11.49 -3.16 11.85
N LEU A 103 12.71 -2.65 11.91
CA LEU A 103 13.90 -3.41 12.32
C LEU A 103 13.77 -3.92 13.75
N GLU A 104 13.43 -3.04 14.69
CA GLU A 104 13.27 -3.42 16.10
C GLU A 104 12.15 -4.47 16.30
N ALA A 105 11.04 -4.34 15.57
CA ALA A 105 9.96 -5.32 15.63
C ALA A 105 10.36 -6.66 14.99
N SER A 106 11.12 -6.63 13.89
CA SER A 106 11.56 -7.84 13.19
C SER A 106 12.54 -8.69 14.01
N ASP A 107 13.26 -8.12 14.98
CA ASP A 107 14.14 -8.86 15.88
C ASP A 107 13.41 -10.01 16.60
N ALA A 108 12.12 -9.83 16.92
CA ALA A 108 11.30 -10.86 17.57
C ALA A 108 11.05 -12.11 16.69
N PHE A 109 11.30 -12.00 15.39
CA PHE A 109 11.06 -13.06 14.40
C PHE A 109 12.33 -13.63 13.78
N SER A 110 13.50 -13.08 14.09
CA SER A 110 14.78 -13.42 13.47
C SER A 110 15.19 -14.89 13.64
N SER A 111 14.75 -15.55 14.71
CA SER A 111 15.00 -16.97 14.94
C SER A 111 14.15 -17.88 14.03
N THR A 112 12.93 -17.44 13.66
CA THR A 112 11.94 -18.24 12.94
C THR A 112 11.77 -17.81 11.48
N HIS A 113 12.11 -16.57 11.13
CA HIS A 113 11.95 -16.01 9.79
C HIS A 113 13.25 -15.45 9.24
N ARG A 114 13.41 -15.52 7.93
CA ARG A 114 14.36 -14.73 7.18
C ARG A 114 13.78 -13.32 7.02
N ILE A 115 14.45 -12.31 7.53
CA ILE A 115 14.03 -10.93 7.41
C ILE A 115 14.61 -10.36 6.13
N VAL A 116 13.75 -9.78 5.27
CA VAL A 116 14.18 -9.21 3.98
C VAL A 116 13.57 -7.83 3.79
N ILE A 117 14.41 -6.88 3.42
CA ILE A 117 14.01 -5.49 3.15
C ILE A 117 13.85 -5.28 1.65
N GLY A 118 12.67 -4.80 1.24
CA GLY A 118 12.45 -4.25 -0.09
C GLY A 118 12.90 -2.79 -0.13
N ALA A 119 14.04 -2.55 -0.76
CA ALA A 119 14.62 -1.23 -0.96
C ALA A 119 14.30 -0.68 -2.36
N VAL A 120 14.39 0.65 -2.52
CA VAL A 120 14.27 1.33 -3.82
C VAL A 120 15.58 2.02 -4.16
N SER A 121 16.00 1.92 -5.41
CA SER A 121 17.26 2.53 -5.91
C SER A 121 17.26 4.06 -5.87
N LEU A 122 16.07 4.68 -5.84
CA LEU A 122 15.89 6.14 -5.72
C LEU A 122 16.38 6.70 -4.38
N LEU A 123 16.57 5.86 -3.37
CA LEU A 123 17.03 6.27 -2.05
C LEU A 123 18.48 5.81 -1.81
N PRO A 124 19.31 6.64 -1.16
CA PRO A 124 20.66 6.26 -0.78
C PRO A 124 20.71 4.98 0.06
N LYS A 125 21.63 4.07 -0.26
CA LYS A 125 21.79 2.77 0.43
C LYS A 125 22.07 2.92 1.93
N GLU A 126 22.73 4.00 2.31
CA GLU A 126 23.06 4.33 3.70
C GLU A 126 21.83 4.51 4.60
N LEU A 127 20.67 4.82 3.99
CA LEU A 127 19.40 4.92 4.72
C LEU A 127 18.84 3.56 5.16
N TYR A 128 19.31 2.48 4.57
CA TYR A 128 18.94 1.09 4.90
C TYR A 128 19.95 0.44 5.86
N ASN A 129 20.51 1.22 6.78
CA ASN A 129 21.44 0.69 7.78
C ASN A 129 20.73 -0.26 8.75
N THR A 130 21.10 -1.53 8.71
CA THR A 130 20.51 -2.60 9.52
C THR A 130 21.06 -2.67 10.95
N GLY A 131 22.06 -1.84 11.31
CA GLY A 131 22.66 -1.82 12.63
C GLY A 131 23.41 -3.14 12.97
N GLY A 132 24.03 -3.75 11.96
CA GLY A 132 24.79 -5.02 12.12
C GLY A 132 23.91 -6.28 12.16
N ARG A 133 22.60 -6.17 11.95
CA ARG A 133 21.70 -7.33 11.83
C ARG A 133 21.97 -8.09 10.54
N ASN A 134 21.91 -9.42 10.61
CA ASN A 134 21.96 -10.27 9.40
C ASN A 134 20.60 -10.23 8.67
N ILE A 135 20.39 -9.16 7.91
CA ILE A 135 19.16 -8.89 7.17
C ILE A 135 19.52 -8.66 5.71
N GLU A 136 18.83 -9.33 4.81
CA GLU A 136 19.00 -9.15 3.38
C GLU A 136 18.27 -7.92 2.89
N ILE A 137 18.89 -7.20 1.94
CA ILE A 137 18.31 -6.04 1.28
C ILE A 137 18.25 -6.34 -0.21
N ILE A 138 17.05 -6.31 -0.77
CA ILE A 138 16.86 -6.42 -2.22
C ILE A 138 16.31 -5.11 -2.77
N THR A 139 16.88 -4.67 -3.90
CA THR A 139 16.56 -3.36 -4.46
C THR A 139 15.74 -3.50 -5.73
N ASP A 140 14.63 -2.74 -5.83
CA ASP A 140 13.71 -2.69 -6.99
C ASP A 140 13.13 -4.06 -7.40
N GLN A 141 13.04 -5.00 -6.45
CA GLN A 141 12.51 -6.35 -6.65
C GLN A 141 11.35 -6.65 -5.68
N THR A 142 10.49 -5.68 -5.42
CA THR A 142 9.38 -5.81 -4.46
C THR A 142 8.47 -6.98 -4.80
N TYR A 143 8.15 -7.22 -6.07
CA TYR A 143 7.28 -8.32 -6.48
C TYR A 143 7.93 -9.68 -6.29
N ALA A 144 9.23 -9.79 -6.57
CA ALA A 144 9.99 -10.99 -6.27
C ALA A 144 10.02 -11.30 -4.76
N LEU A 145 10.18 -10.27 -3.92
CA LEU A 145 10.08 -10.41 -2.46
C LEU A 145 8.68 -10.87 -2.05
N LEU A 146 7.64 -10.19 -2.53
CA LEU A 146 6.26 -10.52 -2.17
C LEU A 146 5.83 -11.92 -2.63
N SER A 147 6.35 -12.40 -3.77
CA SER A 147 6.04 -13.76 -4.25
C SER A 147 6.57 -14.88 -3.31
N LYS A 148 7.50 -14.57 -2.41
CA LYS A 148 8.12 -15.51 -1.46
C LYS A 148 7.82 -15.17 -0.01
N ALA A 149 7.20 -14.03 0.28
CA ALA A 149 6.93 -13.61 1.64
C ALA A 149 5.80 -14.42 2.28
N GLN A 150 5.90 -14.70 3.56
CA GLN A 150 4.82 -15.27 4.36
C GLN A 150 3.94 -14.18 4.99
N CYS A 151 4.53 -13.07 5.37
CA CYS A 151 3.89 -11.91 5.97
C CYS A 151 4.76 -10.66 5.76
N ALA A 152 4.20 -9.47 6.01
CA ALA A 152 4.91 -8.21 5.77
C ALA A 152 4.56 -7.08 6.75
N PHE A 153 5.57 -6.28 7.12
CA PHE A 153 5.35 -4.91 7.61
C PHE A 153 5.42 -3.94 6.44
N VAL A 154 4.37 -3.15 6.24
CA VAL A 154 4.25 -2.32 5.04
C VAL A 154 3.91 -0.88 5.40
N THR A 155 4.67 0.07 4.90
CA THR A 155 4.31 1.49 5.01
C THR A 155 3.06 1.79 4.16
N SER A 156 2.14 2.59 4.71
CA SER A 156 0.92 2.97 4.00
C SER A 156 1.23 3.62 2.65
N GLY A 157 0.61 3.10 1.59
CA GLY A 157 0.77 3.52 0.20
C GLY A 157 0.28 2.43 -0.75
N THR A 158 0.70 2.50 -2.01
CA THR A 158 0.40 1.48 -3.03
C THR A 158 0.91 0.09 -2.66
N ALA A 159 2.03 0.02 -1.94
CA ALA A 159 2.62 -1.23 -1.48
C ALA A 159 1.66 -2.08 -0.62
N THR A 160 0.69 -1.46 0.08
CA THR A 160 -0.32 -2.23 0.83
C THR A 160 -1.24 -3.01 -0.11
N LEU A 161 -1.67 -2.40 -1.21
CA LEU A 161 -2.50 -3.06 -2.20
C LEU A 161 -1.71 -4.12 -2.99
N GLU A 162 -0.48 -3.80 -3.39
CA GLU A 162 0.43 -4.77 -4.03
C GLU A 162 0.61 -6.01 -3.15
N THR A 163 0.89 -5.81 -1.85
CA THR A 163 1.05 -6.91 -0.88
C THR A 163 -0.22 -7.78 -0.79
N ALA A 164 -1.40 -7.15 -0.75
CA ALA A 164 -2.67 -7.87 -0.73
C ALA A 164 -2.93 -8.65 -2.02
N LEU A 165 -2.58 -8.10 -3.20
CA LEU A 165 -2.70 -8.78 -4.50
C LEU A 165 -1.76 -10.00 -4.64
N PHE A 166 -0.64 -10.00 -3.91
CA PHE A 166 0.20 -11.19 -3.73
C PHE A 166 -0.32 -12.14 -2.63
N ARG A 167 -1.46 -11.82 -1.99
CA ARG A 167 -2.07 -12.60 -0.89
C ARG A 167 -1.15 -12.73 0.32
N ILE A 168 -0.36 -11.71 0.62
CA ILE A 168 0.54 -11.69 1.76
C ILE A 168 -0.11 -10.91 2.91
N PRO A 169 -0.39 -11.56 4.06
CA PRO A 169 -0.88 -10.88 5.24
C PRO A 169 0.08 -9.78 5.69
N LEU A 170 -0.48 -8.64 6.05
CA LEU A 170 0.32 -7.46 6.35
C LEU A 170 -0.17 -6.68 7.58
N VAL A 171 0.77 -6.01 8.23
CA VAL A 171 0.50 -4.95 9.20
C VAL A 171 0.92 -3.63 8.57
N VAL A 172 0.00 -2.67 8.54
CA VAL A 172 0.27 -1.34 7.98
C VAL A 172 0.93 -0.45 9.03
N CYS A 173 2.03 0.16 8.65
CA CYS A 173 2.82 1.05 9.50
C CYS A 173 2.78 2.48 8.94
N TYR A 174 2.45 3.46 9.79
CA TYR A 174 2.45 4.85 9.36
C TYR A 174 2.78 5.83 10.48
N LYS A 175 3.77 6.67 10.23
CA LYS A 175 4.17 7.76 11.14
C LYS A 175 4.48 9.02 10.33
N ALA A 176 3.58 9.99 10.37
CA ALA A 176 3.79 11.30 9.77
C ALA A 176 4.54 12.23 10.72
N ASN A 177 4.92 13.42 10.25
CA ASN A 177 5.30 14.51 11.14
C ASN A 177 4.06 14.92 11.96
N ALA A 178 4.22 15.17 13.27
CA ALA A 178 3.12 15.50 14.17
C ALA A 178 2.24 16.65 13.65
N VAL A 179 2.87 17.70 13.14
CA VAL A 179 2.16 18.86 12.57
C VAL A 179 1.39 18.47 11.30
N SER A 180 2.04 17.74 10.39
CA SER A 180 1.39 17.26 9.15
C SER A 180 0.23 16.33 9.43
N TYR A 181 0.36 15.44 10.42
CA TYR A 181 -0.71 14.54 10.84
C TYR A 181 -1.89 15.29 11.45
N MET A 182 -1.63 16.25 12.33
CA MET A 182 -2.68 17.07 12.96
C MET A 182 -3.44 17.89 11.92
N ILE A 183 -2.74 18.49 10.95
CA ILE A 183 -3.34 19.22 9.83
C ILE A 183 -4.15 18.27 8.96
N ALA A 184 -3.61 17.12 8.57
CA ALA A 184 -4.30 16.11 7.78
C ALA A 184 -5.57 15.61 8.50
N LYS A 185 -5.46 15.26 9.78
CA LYS A 185 -6.60 14.83 10.61
C LYS A 185 -7.71 15.90 10.67
N ARG A 186 -7.32 17.18 10.73
CA ARG A 186 -8.28 18.31 10.76
C ARG A 186 -8.91 18.56 9.38
N LEU A 187 -8.15 18.44 8.30
CA LEU A 187 -8.62 18.67 6.92
C LEU A 187 -9.48 17.52 6.39
N VAL A 188 -9.11 16.29 6.72
CA VAL A 188 -9.79 15.07 6.29
C VAL A 188 -11.08 14.85 7.09
N GLY A 189 -11.14 15.35 8.31
CA GLY A 189 -12.31 15.24 9.18
C GLY A 189 -12.61 13.78 9.57
N LYS A 190 -13.87 13.52 9.99
CA LYS A 190 -14.34 12.19 10.41
C LYS A 190 -14.60 11.21 9.26
N ASN A 191 -14.38 11.63 8.00
CA ASN A 191 -14.85 10.89 6.82
C ASN A 191 -13.86 9.84 6.30
N ILE A 192 -12.58 9.87 6.73
CA ILE A 192 -11.61 8.86 6.35
C ILE A 192 -11.21 8.10 7.61
N GLN A 193 -11.66 6.86 7.67
CA GLN A 193 -11.38 5.96 8.79
C GLN A 193 -10.06 5.21 8.60
N PHE A 194 -9.61 5.04 7.35
CA PHE A 194 -8.46 4.22 6.96
C PHE A 194 -7.48 4.99 6.10
N ILE A 195 -6.20 4.55 6.13
CA ILE A 195 -5.13 5.16 5.35
C ILE A 195 -4.51 4.21 4.31
N SER A 196 -4.69 2.90 4.47
CA SER A 196 -4.24 1.92 3.48
C SER A 196 -5.26 1.76 2.36
N LEU A 197 -4.78 1.50 1.14
CA LEU A 197 -5.68 1.25 0.02
C LEU A 197 -6.53 0.00 0.25
N VAL A 198 -6.01 -1.01 0.92
CA VAL A 198 -6.74 -2.24 1.25
C VAL A 198 -8.01 -1.92 2.04
N ASN A 199 -7.88 -1.23 3.18
CA ASN A 199 -9.00 -0.91 4.05
C ASN A 199 -9.95 0.12 3.40
N LEU A 200 -9.40 1.11 2.67
CA LEU A 200 -10.19 2.11 1.94
C LEU A 200 -11.10 1.46 0.89
N ILE A 201 -10.57 0.54 0.08
CA ILE A 201 -11.35 -0.15 -0.97
C ILE A 201 -12.32 -1.15 -0.35
N ALA A 202 -11.90 -1.85 0.70
CA ALA A 202 -12.77 -2.77 1.43
C ALA A 202 -13.93 -2.04 2.13
N GLY A 203 -13.71 -0.80 2.59
CA GLY A 203 -14.64 -0.02 3.41
C GLY A 203 -14.68 -0.46 4.87
N LYS A 204 -13.73 -1.29 5.31
CA LYS A 204 -13.58 -1.84 6.66
C LYS A 204 -12.13 -2.16 6.98
N GLU A 205 -11.82 -2.42 8.25
CA GLU A 205 -10.49 -2.88 8.67
C GLU A 205 -10.30 -4.35 8.24
N VAL A 206 -9.48 -4.56 7.21
CA VAL A 206 -9.02 -5.88 6.74
C VAL A 206 -7.63 -6.15 7.29
N CYS A 207 -6.76 -5.15 7.25
CA CYS A 207 -5.44 -5.20 7.84
C CYS A 207 -5.30 -4.12 8.92
N ARG A 208 -4.64 -4.48 10.02
CA ARG A 208 -4.42 -3.55 11.13
C ARG A 208 -3.54 -2.39 10.69
N GLU A 209 -3.96 -1.16 10.96
CA GLU A 209 -3.20 0.06 10.73
C GLU A 209 -2.63 0.59 12.03
N LEU A 210 -1.32 0.50 12.19
CA LEU A 210 -0.61 1.09 13.32
C LEU A 210 -0.16 2.51 12.95
N ILE A 211 -0.85 3.50 13.52
CA ILE A 211 -0.70 4.90 13.13
C ILE A 211 -0.15 5.70 14.31
N GLN A 212 0.90 6.50 14.08
CA GLN A 212 1.46 7.46 15.05
C GLN A 212 1.83 6.81 16.39
N HIS A 213 0.99 6.99 17.43
CA HIS A 213 1.24 6.47 18.79
C HIS A 213 1.04 4.96 18.89
N ASP A 214 0.19 4.39 18.05
CA ASP A 214 -0.03 2.94 18.00
C ASP A 214 1.12 2.21 17.31
N LEU A 215 1.96 2.91 16.53
CA LEU A 215 3.13 2.35 15.88
C LEU A 215 4.26 2.21 16.90
N THR A 216 4.20 1.14 17.67
CA THR A 216 5.23 0.72 18.65
C THR A 216 5.74 -0.66 18.29
N LYS A 217 6.96 -1.00 18.74
CA LYS A 217 7.53 -2.35 18.59
C LYS A 217 6.56 -3.42 19.08
N ASP A 218 6.03 -3.25 20.28
CA ASP A 218 5.17 -4.26 20.91
C ASP A 218 3.86 -4.47 20.13
N ASN A 219 3.21 -3.40 19.70
CA ASN A 219 2.01 -3.50 18.87
C ASN A 219 2.32 -4.17 17.53
N MET A 220 3.42 -3.80 16.88
CA MET A 220 3.86 -4.44 15.63
C MET A 220 4.06 -5.94 15.81
N VAL A 221 4.78 -6.34 16.86
CA VAL A 221 5.04 -7.76 17.17
C VAL A 221 3.73 -8.50 17.46
N ASN A 222 2.85 -7.92 18.28
CA ASN A 222 1.59 -8.54 18.66
C ASN A 222 0.65 -8.73 17.45
N GLU A 223 0.54 -7.72 16.58
CA GLU A 223 -0.29 -7.85 15.38
C GLU A 223 0.30 -8.83 14.38
N MET A 224 1.62 -8.84 14.18
CA MET A 224 2.27 -9.79 13.28
C MET A 224 2.10 -11.24 13.75
N LYS A 225 2.18 -11.52 15.06
CA LYS A 225 1.96 -12.87 15.62
C LYS A 225 0.58 -13.43 15.28
N LYS A 226 -0.44 -12.59 15.10
CA LYS A 226 -1.79 -13.01 14.69
C LYS A 226 -1.85 -13.43 13.20
N LEU A 227 -0.83 -13.09 12.41
CA LEU A 227 -0.77 -13.34 10.97
C LEU A 227 0.18 -14.48 10.58
N ILE A 228 1.00 -14.95 11.51
CA ILE A 228 1.89 -16.09 11.29
C ILE A 228 1.10 -17.39 11.50
N PRO A 229 1.17 -18.37 10.56
CA PRO A 229 0.44 -19.63 10.69
C PRO A 229 0.79 -20.41 11.97
N PRO A 230 -0.15 -21.18 12.53
CA PRO A 230 -1.55 -21.31 12.14
C PRO A 230 -2.43 -20.33 12.93
N GLN A 231 -2.93 -19.28 12.31
CA GLN A 231 -3.76 -18.30 13.00
C GLN A 231 -5.04 -17.98 12.20
N PRO A 232 -6.24 -18.04 12.82
CA PRO A 232 -7.51 -17.75 12.14
C PRO A 232 -7.57 -16.33 11.54
N SER A 233 -6.92 -15.36 12.17
CA SER A 233 -6.85 -13.97 11.67
C SER A 233 -6.16 -13.87 10.32
N ARG A 234 -5.19 -14.75 10.04
CA ARG A 234 -4.53 -14.85 8.74
C ARG A 234 -5.53 -15.28 7.67
N ASP A 235 -6.27 -16.35 7.92
CA ASP A 235 -7.20 -16.92 6.94
C ASP A 235 -8.36 -15.97 6.66
N ALA A 236 -8.86 -15.29 7.70
CA ALA A 236 -9.84 -14.22 7.54
C ALA A 236 -9.32 -13.09 6.65
N MET A 237 -8.08 -12.62 6.86
CA MET A 237 -7.48 -11.58 6.03
C MET A 237 -7.32 -12.03 4.57
N LEU A 238 -6.91 -13.26 4.33
CA LEU A 238 -6.76 -13.82 2.97
C LEU A 238 -8.12 -13.90 2.26
N SER A 239 -9.18 -14.29 2.95
CA SER A 239 -10.53 -14.31 2.40
C SER A 239 -11.02 -12.90 2.02
N GLU A 240 -10.66 -11.89 2.81
CA GLU A 240 -10.96 -10.49 2.48
C GLU A 240 -10.17 -9.98 1.26
N TYR A 241 -8.96 -10.48 1.04
CA TYR A 241 -8.20 -10.15 -0.16
C TYR A 241 -8.85 -10.70 -1.44
N ASP A 242 -9.52 -11.86 -1.37
CA ASP A 242 -10.27 -12.40 -2.51
C ASP A 242 -11.48 -11.51 -2.84
N LEU A 243 -12.18 -11.02 -1.82
CA LEU A 243 -13.26 -10.06 -2.01
C LEU A 243 -12.75 -8.72 -2.54
N LEU A 244 -11.58 -8.27 -2.07
CA LEU A 244 -10.92 -7.06 -2.55
C LEU A 244 -10.57 -7.18 -4.04
N TYR A 245 -9.96 -8.29 -4.45
CA TYR A 245 -9.61 -8.57 -5.84
C TYR A 245 -10.87 -8.51 -6.74
N SER A 246 -11.96 -9.13 -6.30
CA SER A 246 -13.24 -9.09 -7.03
C SER A 246 -13.80 -7.67 -7.18
N LYS A 247 -13.67 -6.83 -6.15
CA LYS A 247 -14.10 -5.41 -6.20
C LYS A 247 -13.26 -4.57 -7.17
N LEU A 248 -12.01 -4.93 -7.38
CA LEU A 248 -11.10 -4.22 -8.28
C LEU A 248 -11.34 -4.50 -9.78
N GLY A 249 -12.20 -5.47 -10.13
CA GLY A 249 -12.69 -5.67 -11.49
C GLY A 249 -11.82 -6.55 -12.39
N GLY A 250 -10.74 -7.13 -11.89
CA GLY A 250 -9.86 -7.99 -12.69
C GLY A 250 -8.85 -7.23 -13.55
N ALA A 251 -8.12 -7.94 -14.43
CA ALA A 251 -7.13 -7.38 -15.33
C ALA A 251 -7.76 -6.68 -16.53
N GLY A 252 -7.04 -5.73 -17.14
CA GLY A 252 -7.45 -4.98 -18.33
C GLY A 252 -7.83 -3.51 -18.04
N ALA A 253 -7.17 -2.86 -17.07
CA ALA A 253 -7.39 -1.47 -16.68
C ALA A 253 -6.76 -0.44 -17.63
#